data_5e533c0703f604e235a67dc20349cdcf
#
_entry.id   5e533c0703f604e235a67dc20349cdcf
#
_cell.length_a   1.000
_cell.length_b   1.000
_cell.length_c   1.000
_cell.angle_alpha   90.00
_cell.angle_beta   90.00
_cell.angle_gamma   90.00
#
_symmetry.space_group_name_H-M   'P 1'
#
loop_
_entity.id
_entity.type
_entity.pdbx_description
1 polymer ?
#
loop_
_entity_poly.entity_id
_entity_poly.type
_entity_poly.pdbx_seq_one_letter_code
_entity_poly.pdbx_strand_id
1 'polypeptide(L)'
;MKTIAITGASGFVGTSLTKYFSDLGYKIIPISRDILNDNKKLEETLNQTDIVINLAGANIINRWSESYKKLLYSSRIETTSKIVTAINSIQNKPKLLISTSAVGIYDNKSTYDENGSFSNDFLSTLCQNWEKEALKAKNETTKVSIFRFGIVMGKDGGALQKMITPFKLGLGGVIGSGKQAFSYIHIDDLMNAYKFVIENEFEETFNLTAPVPTTNQGLTLALGKTLKRPTILPVPEFVLKLIFSEGAKVLTDGQSAVPKKLLDLGFEFKFKTIEETIENLV
;
A
#
# COMPACT_ATOMS: atom_id res chain seq x y z
N MET A 1 19.80 14.72 -13.03
CA MET A 1 19.41 13.46 -12.34
C MET A 1 18.33 13.83 -11.32
N LYS A 2 17.11 13.30 -11.44
CA LYS A 2 16.03 13.59 -10.46
C LYS A 2 16.31 12.88 -9.14
N THR A 3 15.95 13.53 -8.04
CA THR A 3 16.15 13.03 -6.67
C THR A 3 14.78 12.62 -6.07
N ILE A 4 14.69 11.41 -5.51
CA ILE A 4 13.50 10.91 -4.83
C ILE A 4 13.82 10.71 -3.35
N ALA A 5 13.07 11.35 -2.45
CA ALA A 5 13.14 11.08 -1.02
C ALA A 5 12.03 10.12 -0.62
N ILE A 6 12.37 9.07 0.15
CA ILE A 6 11.44 7.98 0.49
C ILE A 6 11.38 7.79 2.00
N THR A 7 10.19 7.97 2.60
CA THR A 7 9.95 7.50 3.98
C THR A 7 9.58 6.03 3.96
N GLY A 8 9.90 5.30 5.03
CA GLY A 8 9.67 3.86 5.05
C GLY A 8 10.53 3.07 4.05
N ALA A 9 11.67 3.62 3.62
CA ALA A 9 12.60 3.04 2.66
C ALA A 9 13.14 1.66 3.06
N SER A 10 13.17 1.33 4.34
CA SER A 10 13.60 0.01 4.86
C SER A 10 12.49 -1.06 4.85
N GLY A 11 11.26 -0.69 4.53
CA GLY A 11 10.14 -1.63 4.40
C GLY A 11 10.17 -2.39 3.07
N PHE A 12 9.31 -3.40 2.93
CA PHE A 12 9.24 -4.23 1.73
C PHE A 12 9.05 -3.41 0.44
N VAL A 13 8.06 -2.54 0.38
CA VAL A 13 7.83 -1.68 -0.79
C VAL A 13 8.95 -0.64 -0.94
N GLY A 14 9.42 -0.08 0.18
CA GLY A 14 10.47 0.94 0.17
C GLY A 14 11.80 0.44 -0.37
N THR A 15 12.23 -0.77 0.00
CA THR A 15 13.45 -1.40 -0.55
C THR A 15 13.31 -1.71 -2.02
N SER A 16 12.14 -2.18 -2.46
CA SER A 16 11.84 -2.42 -3.88
C SER A 16 11.89 -1.12 -4.69
N LEU A 17 11.26 -0.05 -4.22
CA LEU A 17 11.30 1.27 -4.88
C LEU A 17 12.72 1.84 -4.92
N THR A 18 13.47 1.73 -3.80
CA THR A 18 14.86 2.20 -3.74
C THR A 18 15.69 1.53 -4.81
N LYS A 19 15.61 0.20 -4.91
CA LYS A 19 16.33 -0.55 -5.94
C LYS A 19 15.86 -0.16 -7.34
N TYR A 20 14.56 -0.20 -7.60
CA TYR A 20 13.97 0.05 -8.92
C TYR A 20 14.34 1.42 -9.48
N PHE A 21 14.20 2.49 -8.69
CA PHE A 21 14.53 3.84 -9.14
C PHE A 21 16.04 4.12 -9.18
N SER A 22 16.85 3.49 -8.31
CA SER A 22 18.31 3.55 -8.44
C SER A 22 18.79 2.91 -9.75
N ASP A 23 18.23 1.76 -10.13
CA ASP A 23 18.54 1.09 -11.40
C ASP A 23 18.13 1.95 -12.62
N LEU A 24 17.13 2.81 -12.48
CA LEU A 24 16.71 3.80 -13.48
C LEU A 24 17.52 5.12 -13.46
N GLY A 25 18.53 5.22 -12.59
CA GLY A 25 19.41 6.39 -12.52
C GLY A 25 18.88 7.56 -11.69
N TYR A 26 17.86 7.34 -10.83
CA TYR A 26 17.43 8.36 -9.86
C TYR A 26 18.35 8.35 -8.63
N LYS A 27 18.59 9.52 -8.04
CA LYS A 27 19.22 9.62 -6.72
C LYS A 27 18.16 9.36 -5.65
N ILE A 28 18.39 8.37 -4.79
CA ILE A 28 17.45 8.03 -3.70
C ILE A 28 17.98 8.55 -2.37
N ILE A 29 17.12 9.22 -1.61
CA ILE A 29 17.41 9.70 -0.26
C ILE A 29 16.40 9.01 0.70
N PRO A 30 16.84 8.04 1.51
CA PRO A 30 15.97 7.46 2.53
C PRO A 30 15.75 8.46 3.67
N ILE A 31 14.48 8.76 3.95
CA ILE A 31 14.10 9.57 5.11
C ILE A 31 13.94 8.65 6.32
N SER A 32 14.96 8.63 7.17
CA SER A 32 14.97 7.87 8.43
C SER A 32 14.12 8.52 9.51
N ARG A 33 13.90 7.81 10.63
CA ARG A 33 13.21 8.38 11.79
C ARG A 33 13.97 9.56 12.40
N ASP A 34 15.29 9.55 12.34
CA ASP A 34 16.12 10.67 12.85
C ASP A 34 15.91 11.93 12.01
N ILE A 35 15.84 11.79 10.68
CA ILE A 35 15.49 12.90 9.78
C ILE A 35 14.07 13.39 10.05
N LEU A 36 13.08 12.50 10.17
CA LEU A 36 11.68 12.84 10.45
C LEU A 36 11.46 13.55 11.80
N ASN A 37 12.34 13.35 12.77
CA ASN A 37 12.23 13.94 14.10
C ASN A 37 13.08 15.21 14.27
N ASP A 38 13.83 15.59 13.25
CA ASP A 38 14.62 16.82 13.21
C ASP A 38 14.10 17.70 12.05
N ASN A 39 13.31 18.71 12.37
CA ASN A 39 12.69 19.57 11.37
C ASN A 39 13.70 20.18 10.40
N LYS A 40 14.87 20.64 10.92
CA LYS A 40 15.90 21.26 10.09
C LYS A 40 16.49 20.26 9.09
N LYS A 41 16.83 19.05 9.54
CA LYS A 41 17.34 18.00 8.64
C LYS A 41 16.29 17.58 7.62
N LEU A 42 15.02 17.52 8.00
CA LEU A 42 13.92 17.19 7.08
C LEU A 42 13.79 18.27 6.01
N GLU A 43 13.78 19.54 6.38
CA GLU A 43 13.73 20.68 5.47
C GLU A 43 14.95 20.71 4.52
N GLU A 44 16.16 20.54 5.05
CA GLU A 44 17.38 20.45 4.24
C GLU A 44 17.33 19.28 3.24
N THR A 45 16.80 18.14 3.66
CA THR A 45 16.62 16.95 2.81
C THR A 45 15.62 17.22 1.70
N LEU A 46 14.45 17.77 2.04
CA LEU A 46 13.38 18.02 1.07
C LEU A 46 13.70 19.16 0.11
N ASN A 47 14.49 20.16 0.53
CA ASN A 47 14.93 21.27 -0.32
C ASN A 47 15.85 20.84 -1.49
N GLN A 48 16.37 19.61 -1.45
CA GLN A 48 17.20 18.98 -2.49
C GLN A 48 16.48 17.87 -3.24
N THR A 49 15.16 17.77 -3.07
CA THR A 49 14.36 16.62 -3.54
C THR A 49 13.36 17.08 -4.60
N ASP A 50 13.30 16.35 -5.72
CA ASP A 50 12.30 16.59 -6.77
C ASP A 50 10.97 15.91 -6.47
N ILE A 51 11.01 14.71 -5.85
CA ILE A 51 9.86 13.85 -5.62
C ILE A 51 9.94 13.27 -4.22
N VAL A 52 8.83 13.31 -3.49
CA VAL A 52 8.70 12.66 -2.18
C VAL A 52 7.75 11.49 -2.27
N ILE A 53 8.17 10.31 -1.80
CA ILE A 53 7.34 9.13 -1.66
C ILE A 53 7.15 8.83 -0.16
N ASN A 54 5.92 8.94 0.31
CA ASN A 54 5.58 8.68 1.71
C ASN A 54 4.96 7.29 1.88
N LEU A 55 5.77 6.33 2.36
CA LEU A 55 5.35 4.95 2.67
C LEU A 55 5.27 4.69 4.18
N ALA A 56 5.53 5.69 5.00
CA ALA A 56 5.64 5.48 6.45
C ALA A 56 4.31 5.05 7.05
N GLY A 57 4.34 3.96 7.81
CA GLY A 57 3.18 3.43 8.51
C GLY A 57 3.53 2.17 9.30
N ALA A 58 3.03 2.06 10.52
CA ALA A 58 3.15 0.83 11.30
C ALA A 58 2.36 -0.32 10.64
N ASN A 59 2.78 -1.57 10.90
CA ASN A 59 2.14 -2.75 10.32
C ASN A 59 0.66 -2.81 10.71
N ILE A 60 -0.22 -2.94 9.72
CA ILE A 60 -1.67 -2.99 9.95
C ILE A 60 -2.12 -4.35 10.49
N ILE A 61 -1.42 -5.45 10.13
CA ILE A 61 -1.74 -6.80 10.59
C ILE A 61 -1.09 -7.02 11.96
N ASN A 62 -1.84 -6.69 13.00
CA ASN A 62 -1.45 -6.85 14.39
C ASN A 62 -2.70 -6.90 15.28
N ARG A 63 -2.53 -7.19 16.57
CA ARG A 63 -3.60 -7.05 17.57
C ARG A 63 -3.86 -5.57 17.81
N TRP A 64 -5.09 -5.10 17.55
CA TRP A 64 -5.46 -3.70 17.75
C TRP A 64 -5.93 -3.47 19.19
N SER A 65 -4.99 -3.03 20.03
CA SER A 65 -5.29 -2.36 21.30
C SER A 65 -5.47 -0.86 21.06
N GLU A 66 -5.98 -0.14 22.04
CA GLU A 66 -6.09 1.33 21.94
C GLU A 66 -4.72 2.00 21.75
N SER A 67 -3.67 1.48 22.40
CA SER A 67 -2.29 1.96 22.17
C SER A 67 -1.80 1.67 20.75
N TYR A 68 -2.16 0.51 20.19
CA TYR A 68 -1.78 0.18 18.81
C TYR A 68 -2.54 1.00 17.78
N LYS A 69 -3.83 1.28 17.99
CA LYS A 69 -4.60 2.21 17.15
C LYS A 69 -4.00 3.61 17.13
N LYS A 70 -3.54 4.11 18.30
CA LYS A 70 -2.79 5.37 18.38
C LYS A 70 -1.49 5.31 17.57
N LEU A 71 -0.74 4.21 17.63
CA LEU A 71 0.46 4.00 16.81
C LEU A 71 0.13 3.96 15.31
N LEU A 72 -0.96 3.30 14.90
CA LEU A 72 -1.41 3.29 13.51
C LEU A 72 -1.72 4.71 13.01
N TYR A 73 -2.32 5.53 13.85
CA TYR A 73 -2.63 6.93 13.57
C TYR A 73 -1.35 7.77 13.49
N SER A 74 -0.55 7.81 14.53
CA SER A 74 0.65 8.66 14.61
C SER A 74 1.68 8.33 13.52
N SER A 75 1.92 7.04 13.27
CA SER A 75 2.86 6.61 12.24
C SER A 75 2.46 7.01 10.81
N ARG A 76 1.20 7.37 10.57
CA ARG A 76 0.68 7.81 9.27
C ARG A 76 0.43 9.31 9.25
N ILE A 77 -0.50 9.78 10.08
CA ILE A 77 -0.97 11.16 10.03
C ILE A 77 0.09 12.13 10.56
N GLU A 78 0.68 11.88 11.73
CA GLU A 78 1.70 12.77 12.28
C GLU A 78 2.98 12.77 11.44
N THR A 79 3.37 11.59 10.88
CA THR A 79 4.50 11.51 9.95
C THR A 79 4.22 12.32 8.68
N THR A 80 3.03 12.17 8.11
CA THR A 80 2.63 12.93 6.91
C THR A 80 2.58 14.42 7.20
N SER A 81 2.06 14.82 8.38
CA SER A 81 2.02 16.22 8.81
C SER A 81 3.40 16.87 8.88
N LYS A 82 4.41 16.14 9.39
CA LYS A 82 5.81 16.63 9.39
C LYS A 82 6.33 16.88 7.98
N ILE A 83 6.11 15.92 7.07
CA ILE A 83 6.53 16.04 5.66
C ILE A 83 5.83 17.22 5.00
N VAL A 84 4.53 17.34 5.16
CA VAL A 84 3.72 18.44 4.59
C VAL A 84 4.18 19.80 5.13
N THR A 85 4.39 19.91 6.44
CA THR A 85 4.89 21.14 7.07
C THR A 85 6.24 21.52 6.47
N ALA A 86 7.17 20.58 6.36
CA ALA A 86 8.49 20.82 5.78
C ALA A 86 8.41 21.23 4.29
N ILE A 87 7.58 20.55 3.47
CA ILE A 87 7.34 20.94 2.06
C ILE A 87 6.83 22.38 1.97
N ASN A 88 5.93 22.77 2.85
CA ASN A 88 5.33 24.11 2.81
C ASN A 88 6.28 25.20 3.28
N SER A 89 7.26 24.89 4.15
CA SER A 89 8.22 25.86 4.71
C SER A 89 9.43 26.16 3.82
N ILE A 90 9.85 25.18 2.99
CA ILE A 90 11.07 25.29 2.17
C ILE A 90 10.87 26.12 0.90
N GLN A 91 11.98 26.66 0.38
CA GLN A 91 11.98 27.49 -0.84
C GLN A 91 11.92 26.61 -2.10
N ASN A 92 12.78 25.58 -2.20
CA ASN A 92 12.78 24.66 -3.34
C ASN A 92 11.89 23.46 -3.06
N LYS A 93 10.60 23.62 -3.33
CA LYS A 93 9.61 22.59 -3.06
C LYS A 93 9.71 21.42 -4.04
N PRO A 94 9.53 20.16 -3.58
CA PRO A 94 9.39 19.02 -4.48
C PRO A 94 8.19 19.21 -5.42
N LYS A 95 8.34 18.77 -6.68
CA LYS A 95 7.28 18.88 -7.68
C LYS A 95 6.12 17.93 -7.45
N LEU A 96 6.39 16.78 -6.79
CA LEU A 96 5.42 15.74 -6.57
C LEU A 96 5.58 15.10 -5.19
N LEU A 97 4.48 15.01 -4.45
CA LEU A 97 4.32 14.14 -3.29
C LEU A 97 3.42 12.95 -3.67
N ILE A 98 3.93 11.72 -3.59
CA ILE A 98 3.12 10.52 -3.66
C ILE A 98 2.94 10.00 -2.23
N SER A 99 1.71 10.08 -1.72
CA SER A 99 1.39 9.58 -0.38
C SER A 99 0.60 8.30 -0.44
N THR A 100 1.05 7.30 0.32
CA THR A 100 0.33 6.03 0.43
C THR A 100 -0.97 6.22 1.24
N SER A 101 -1.99 5.51 0.82
CA SER A 101 -3.24 5.23 1.51
C SER A 101 -3.56 3.75 1.31
N ALA A 102 -4.79 3.30 1.55
CA ALA A 102 -5.18 1.91 1.36
C ALA A 102 -6.62 1.78 0.87
N VAL A 103 -6.92 0.68 0.18
CA VAL A 103 -8.29 0.30 -0.21
C VAL A 103 -9.21 0.06 0.99
N GLY A 104 -8.64 -0.03 2.21
CA GLY A 104 -9.40 -0.04 3.46
C GLY A 104 -10.24 1.23 3.73
N ILE A 105 -10.17 2.23 2.85
CA ILE A 105 -11.06 3.40 2.85
C ILE A 105 -12.48 3.04 2.44
N TYR A 106 -12.66 2.00 1.63
CA TYR A 106 -13.97 1.53 1.15
C TYR A 106 -14.64 0.57 2.12
N ASP A 107 -15.94 0.37 1.99
CA ASP A 107 -16.64 -0.72 2.66
C ASP A 107 -16.50 -2.04 1.86
N ASN A 108 -17.13 -3.10 2.34
CA ASN A 108 -17.09 -4.44 1.73
C ASN A 108 -18.37 -4.81 0.96
N LYS A 109 -19.22 -3.84 0.60
CA LYS A 109 -20.54 -4.09 0.02
C LYS A 109 -20.52 -4.18 -1.50
N SER A 110 -19.56 -3.49 -2.14
CA SER A 110 -19.47 -3.38 -3.60
C SER A 110 -18.02 -3.39 -4.06
N THR A 111 -17.82 -3.44 -5.38
CA THR A 111 -16.52 -3.15 -6.00
C THR A 111 -16.45 -1.66 -6.34
N TYR A 112 -15.40 -0.99 -5.88
CA TYR A 112 -15.24 0.46 -5.99
C TYR A 112 -14.09 0.84 -6.91
N ASP A 113 -14.32 1.85 -7.72
CA ASP A 113 -13.25 2.64 -8.32
C ASP A 113 -12.80 3.77 -7.36
N GLU A 114 -11.94 4.67 -7.84
CA GLU A 114 -11.38 5.77 -7.02
C GLU A 114 -12.43 6.80 -6.56
N ASN A 115 -13.60 6.83 -7.19
CA ASN A 115 -14.74 7.70 -6.84
C ASN A 115 -15.74 7.01 -5.90
N GLY A 116 -15.45 5.77 -5.47
CA GLY A 116 -16.30 5.00 -4.58
C GLY A 116 -16.54 5.65 -3.23
N SER A 117 -17.68 5.33 -2.62
CA SER A 117 -18.04 5.83 -1.29
C SER A 117 -17.17 5.22 -0.19
N PHE A 118 -16.90 6.01 0.83
CA PHE A 118 -16.08 5.58 1.96
C PHE A 118 -16.92 4.92 3.06
N SER A 119 -16.30 4.00 3.79
CA SER A 119 -16.84 3.48 5.04
C SER A 119 -16.67 4.50 6.17
N ASN A 120 -17.28 4.22 7.31
CA ASN A 120 -17.14 5.01 8.53
C ASN A 120 -16.47 4.26 9.68
N ASP A 121 -15.86 3.11 9.39
CA ASP A 121 -15.11 2.33 10.38
C ASP A 121 -13.73 2.95 10.68
N PHE A 122 -12.99 2.32 11.59
CA PHE A 122 -11.66 2.80 12.01
C PHE A 122 -10.66 2.87 10.85
N LEU A 123 -10.62 1.84 9.98
CA LEU A 123 -9.68 1.82 8.84
C LEU A 123 -9.99 2.91 7.85
N SER A 124 -11.23 3.04 7.47
CA SER A 124 -11.67 4.07 6.54
C SER A 124 -11.39 5.47 7.09
N THR A 125 -11.73 5.73 8.35
CA THR A 125 -11.44 7.00 9.02
C THR A 125 -9.94 7.29 9.06
N LEU A 126 -9.12 6.28 9.34
CA LEU A 126 -7.65 6.41 9.32
C LEU A 126 -7.15 6.81 7.92
N CYS A 127 -7.63 6.13 6.86
CA CYS A 127 -7.26 6.44 5.48
C CYS A 127 -7.72 7.84 5.06
N GLN A 128 -8.97 8.22 5.38
CA GLN A 128 -9.50 9.56 5.07
C GLN A 128 -8.67 10.67 5.72
N ASN A 129 -8.31 10.51 6.99
CA ASN A 129 -7.46 11.47 7.69
C ASN A 129 -6.05 11.53 7.10
N TRP A 130 -5.51 10.38 6.68
CA TRP A 130 -4.20 10.29 6.05
C TRP A 130 -4.17 11.01 4.71
N GLU A 131 -5.15 10.75 3.83
CA GLU A 131 -5.30 11.42 2.54
C GLU A 131 -5.49 12.93 2.70
N LYS A 132 -6.39 13.33 3.63
CA LYS A 132 -6.63 14.75 3.94
C LYS A 132 -5.36 15.47 4.41
N GLU A 133 -4.52 14.81 5.21
CA GLU A 133 -3.26 15.40 5.67
C GLU A 133 -2.27 15.55 4.52
N ALA A 134 -2.12 14.54 3.66
CA ALA A 134 -1.21 14.59 2.52
C ALA A 134 -1.60 15.71 1.51
N LEU A 135 -2.90 15.88 1.27
CA LEU A 135 -3.42 16.89 0.34
C LEU A 135 -3.10 18.35 0.76
N LYS A 136 -2.75 18.60 2.03
CA LYS A 136 -2.30 19.93 2.49
C LYS A 136 -0.92 20.34 1.92
N ALA A 137 -0.17 19.40 1.31
CA ALA A 137 1.07 19.72 0.61
C ALA A 137 0.83 20.34 -0.76
N LYS A 138 -0.38 20.22 -1.31
CA LYS A 138 -0.72 20.76 -2.63
C LYS A 138 -0.61 22.28 -2.64
N ASN A 139 0.17 22.79 -3.59
CA ASN A 139 0.36 24.21 -3.84
C ASN A 139 0.72 24.44 -5.32
N GLU A 140 1.09 25.66 -5.71
CA GLU A 140 1.44 25.98 -7.10
C GLU A 140 2.65 25.19 -7.67
N THR A 141 3.54 24.70 -6.81
CA THR A 141 4.73 23.93 -7.19
C THR A 141 4.55 22.42 -6.99
N THR A 142 3.95 22.04 -5.85
CA THR A 142 3.84 20.65 -5.42
C THR A 142 2.50 20.05 -5.79
N LYS A 143 2.50 19.07 -6.68
CA LYS A 143 1.38 18.19 -6.97
C LYS A 143 1.30 17.08 -5.92
N VAL A 144 0.11 16.57 -5.65
CA VAL A 144 -0.10 15.46 -4.70
C VAL A 144 -0.84 14.32 -5.37
N SER A 145 -0.25 13.13 -5.34
CA SER A 145 -0.91 11.88 -5.73
C SER A 145 -1.13 10.97 -4.54
N ILE A 146 -2.31 10.38 -4.45
CA ILE A 146 -2.68 9.44 -3.40
C ILE A 146 -2.71 8.02 -3.98
N PHE A 147 -2.00 7.11 -3.34
CA PHE A 147 -1.91 5.71 -3.74
C PHE A 147 -2.63 4.82 -2.73
N ARG A 148 -3.85 4.39 -3.03
CA ARG A 148 -4.64 3.46 -2.21
C ARG A 148 -4.19 2.03 -2.49
N PHE A 149 -3.32 1.51 -1.66
CA PHE A 149 -2.78 0.17 -1.83
C PHE A 149 -3.81 -0.91 -1.53
N GLY A 150 -3.92 -1.88 -2.45
CA GLY A 150 -4.27 -3.25 -2.11
C GLY A 150 -3.12 -3.97 -1.41
N ILE A 151 -3.27 -5.27 -1.20
CA ILE A 151 -2.21 -6.10 -0.60
C ILE A 151 -1.08 -6.28 -1.62
N VAL A 152 0.11 -5.76 -1.30
CA VAL A 152 1.27 -5.88 -2.19
C VAL A 152 1.84 -7.29 -2.11
N MET A 153 1.86 -7.98 -3.25
CA MET A 153 2.33 -9.36 -3.39
C MET A 153 3.74 -9.35 -4.01
N GLY A 154 4.69 -9.99 -3.34
CA GLY A 154 6.06 -10.13 -3.84
C GLY A 154 6.78 -11.30 -3.20
N LYS A 155 7.85 -11.76 -3.86
CA LYS A 155 8.62 -12.95 -3.47
C LYS A 155 9.42 -12.74 -2.19
N ASP A 156 10.07 -11.57 -2.06
CA ASP A 156 11.06 -11.31 -1.02
C ASP A 156 10.49 -10.61 0.22
N GLY A 157 9.15 -10.57 0.35
CA GLY A 157 8.53 -9.91 1.50
C GLY A 157 7.02 -9.74 1.40
N GLY A 158 6.48 -8.88 2.26
CA GLY A 158 5.05 -8.55 2.27
C GLY A 158 4.17 -9.68 2.83
N ALA A 159 2.92 -9.68 2.37
CA ALA A 159 1.91 -10.63 2.87
C ALA A 159 2.16 -12.06 2.39
N LEU A 160 2.61 -12.23 1.14
CA LEU A 160 2.78 -13.55 0.52
C LEU A 160 3.75 -14.42 1.31
N GLN A 161 4.89 -13.87 1.75
CA GLN A 161 5.90 -14.62 2.50
C GLN A 161 5.35 -15.23 3.79
N LYS A 162 4.42 -14.52 4.45
CA LYS A 162 3.75 -15.01 5.67
C LYS A 162 2.68 -16.04 5.36
N MET A 163 2.00 -15.89 4.23
CA MET A 163 0.89 -16.76 3.81
C MET A 163 1.39 -18.09 3.23
N ILE A 164 2.50 -18.09 2.49
CA ILE A 164 2.95 -19.25 1.72
C ILE A 164 3.37 -20.46 2.59
N THR A 165 3.88 -20.21 3.78
CA THR A 165 4.41 -21.30 4.65
C THR A 165 3.36 -22.34 5.03
N PRO A 166 2.15 -22.00 5.52
CA PRO A 166 1.10 -22.99 5.74
C PRO A 166 0.73 -23.78 4.48
N PHE A 167 0.70 -23.11 3.32
CA PHE A 167 0.37 -23.78 2.06
C PHE A 167 1.45 -24.78 1.63
N LYS A 168 2.73 -24.45 1.78
CA LYS A 168 3.85 -25.39 1.51
C LYS A 168 3.76 -26.64 2.37
N LEU A 169 3.26 -26.51 3.60
CA LEU A 169 3.06 -27.61 4.53
C LEU A 169 1.75 -28.40 4.28
N GLY A 170 0.92 -28.00 3.30
CA GLY A 170 -0.37 -28.63 3.04
C GLY A 170 -1.46 -28.27 4.07
N LEU A 171 -1.22 -27.26 4.89
CA LEU A 171 -2.13 -26.75 5.93
C LEU A 171 -2.87 -25.48 5.49
N GLY A 172 -2.70 -25.07 4.23
CA GLY A 172 -3.36 -23.90 3.66
C GLY A 172 -4.85 -24.11 3.43
N GLY A 173 -5.63 -23.04 3.57
CA GLY A 173 -7.05 -23.08 3.31
C GLY A 173 -7.69 -21.70 3.34
N VAL A 174 -8.99 -21.67 3.06
CA VAL A 174 -9.76 -20.43 3.06
C VAL A 174 -9.92 -19.86 4.46
N ILE A 175 -9.91 -18.54 4.56
CA ILE A 175 -10.20 -17.83 5.80
C ILE A 175 -11.72 -17.61 5.87
N GLY A 176 -12.36 -18.10 6.92
CA GLY A 176 -13.81 -17.98 7.11
C GLY A 176 -14.58 -18.58 5.92
N SER A 177 -15.45 -17.78 5.30
CA SER A 177 -16.21 -18.17 4.12
C SER A 177 -15.40 -18.21 2.82
N GLY A 178 -14.22 -17.54 2.79
CA GLY A 178 -13.44 -17.34 1.59
C GLY A 178 -14.03 -16.36 0.57
N LYS A 179 -15.24 -15.83 0.80
CA LYS A 179 -15.97 -14.96 -0.12
C LYS A 179 -15.52 -13.49 -0.04
N GLN A 180 -14.85 -13.11 1.03
CA GLN A 180 -14.34 -11.74 1.18
C GLN A 180 -13.37 -11.40 0.04
N ALA A 181 -13.51 -10.19 -0.48
CA ALA A 181 -12.67 -9.69 -1.55
C ALA A 181 -11.19 -9.66 -1.13
N PHE A 182 -10.31 -9.88 -2.08
CA PHE A 182 -8.87 -9.82 -1.89
C PHE A 182 -8.28 -8.89 -2.94
N SER A 183 -8.28 -7.59 -2.63
CA SER A 183 -7.63 -6.58 -3.47
C SER A 183 -6.12 -6.63 -3.28
N TYR A 184 -5.38 -6.89 -4.35
CA TYR A 184 -3.94 -7.10 -4.35
C TYR A 184 -3.30 -6.42 -5.56
N ILE A 185 -1.99 -6.24 -5.51
CA ILE A 185 -1.18 -5.83 -6.66
C ILE A 185 0.16 -6.58 -6.63
N HIS A 186 0.64 -6.98 -7.81
CA HIS A 186 1.99 -7.52 -7.97
C HIS A 186 3.03 -6.42 -7.75
N ILE A 187 4.16 -6.75 -7.10
CA ILE A 187 5.21 -5.77 -6.78
C ILE A 187 5.76 -5.08 -8.03
N ASP A 188 5.93 -5.79 -9.15
CA ASP A 188 6.41 -5.21 -10.40
C ASP A 188 5.41 -4.19 -10.98
N ASP A 189 4.10 -4.50 -10.94
CA ASP A 189 3.07 -3.57 -11.39
C ASP A 189 3.00 -2.35 -10.49
N LEU A 190 3.22 -2.52 -9.18
CA LEU A 190 3.33 -1.40 -8.26
C LEU A 190 4.52 -0.50 -8.62
N MET A 191 5.71 -1.07 -8.89
CA MET A 191 6.89 -0.30 -9.31
C MET A 191 6.64 0.46 -10.61
N ASN A 192 6.02 -0.22 -11.59
CA ASN A 192 5.68 0.38 -12.88
C ASN A 192 4.62 1.49 -12.73
N ALA A 193 3.64 1.33 -11.84
CA ALA A 193 2.65 2.38 -11.55
C ALA A 193 3.29 3.63 -10.92
N TYR A 194 4.25 3.47 -10.01
CA TYR A 194 5.03 4.59 -9.50
C TYR A 194 5.79 5.32 -10.61
N LYS A 195 6.48 4.55 -11.46
CA LYS A 195 7.20 5.13 -12.62
C LYS A 195 6.24 5.89 -13.53
N PHE A 196 5.11 5.27 -13.89
CA PHE A 196 4.09 5.86 -14.76
C PHE A 196 3.56 7.19 -14.23
N VAL A 197 3.23 7.26 -12.94
CA VAL A 197 2.73 8.49 -12.32
C VAL A 197 3.83 9.56 -12.22
N ILE A 198 5.07 9.18 -11.91
CA ILE A 198 6.22 10.10 -11.80
C ILE A 198 6.60 10.70 -13.16
N GLU A 199 6.64 9.89 -14.20
CA GLU A 199 7.03 10.34 -15.55
C GLU A 199 5.99 11.26 -16.17
N ASN A 200 4.70 11.04 -15.90
CA ASN A 200 3.60 11.87 -16.39
C ASN A 200 3.16 12.98 -15.42
N GLU A 201 3.77 13.04 -14.24
CA GLU A 201 3.46 14.03 -13.19
C GLU A 201 1.96 14.15 -12.89
N PHE A 202 1.27 13.01 -12.86
CA PHE A 202 -0.17 12.97 -12.56
C PHE A 202 -0.45 13.45 -11.13
N GLU A 203 -1.55 14.17 -10.97
CA GLU A 203 -2.08 14.65 -9.70
C GLU A 203 -3.46 14.04 -9.48
N GLU A 204 -3.49 12.80 -9.02
CA GLU A 204 -4.73 12.02 -8.90
C GLU A 204 -4.69 11.07 -7.70
N THR A 205 -5.85 10.53 -7.36
CA THR A 205 -5.95 9.37 -6.46
C THR A 205 -6.06 8.11 -7.30
N PHE A 206 -5.24 7.10 -6.99
CA PHE A 206 -5.18 5.82 -7.71
C PHE A 206 -5.41 4.64 -6.77
N ASN A 207 -6.24 3.69 -7.17
CA ASN A 207 -6.28 2.37 -6.58
C ASN A 207 -5.12 1.54 -7.13
N LEU A 208 -4.19 1.14 -6.28
CA LEU A 208 -3.08 0.27 -6.63
C LEU A 208 -3.50 -1.18 -6.37
N THR A 209 -4.31 -1.70 -7.29
CA THR A 209 -4.84 -3.07 -7.26
C THR A 209 -4.72 -3.70 -8.64
N ALA A 210 -4.68 -5.04 -8.72
CA ALA A 210 -4.82 -5.73 -9.99
C ALA A 210 -6.20 -5.47 -10.62
N PRO A 211 -6.30 -5.45 -11.98
CA PRO A 211 -7.53 -5.07 -12.65
C PRO A 211 -8.64 -6.11 -12.55
N VAL A 212 -8.30 -7.38 -12.32
CA VAL A 212 -9.29 -8.46 -12.17
C VAL A 212 -9.52 -8.74 -10.68
N PRO A 213 -10.70 -8.41 -10.13
CA PRO A 213 -11.02 -8.68 -8.74
C PRO A 213 -10.96 -10.18 -8.40
N THR A 214 -10.53 -10.49 -7.19
CA THR A 214 -10.54 -11.86 -6.67
C THR A 214 -11.03 -11.90 -5.22
N THR A 215 -11.13 -13.10 -4.67
CA THR A 215 -11.52 -13.36 -3.28
C THR A 215 -10.42 -14.10 -2.54
N ASN A 216 -10.57 -14.24 -1.22
CA ASN A 216 -9.68 -15.10 -0.45
C ASN A 216 -9.71 -16.55 -0.95
N GLN A 217 -10.86 -17.04 -1.40
CA GLN A 217 -10.98 -18.37 -2.01
C GLN A 217 -10.18 -18.45 -3.33
N GLY A 218 -10.26 -17.42 -4.21
CA GLY A 218 -9.49 -17.36 -5.44
C GLY A 218 -7.99 -17.42 -5.19
N LEU A 219 -7.49 -16.61 -4.25
CA LEU A 219 -6.10 -16.67 -3.80
C LEU A 219 -5.71 -18.06 -3.28
N THR A 220 -6.57 -18.65 -2.43
CA THR A 220 -6.33 -19.97 -1.84
C THR A 220 -6.21 -21.05 -2.90
N LEU A 221 -7.08 -21.05 -3.91
CA LEU A 221 -7.03 -21.99 -5.02
C LEU A 221 -5.79 -21.78 -5.90
N ALA A 222 -5.43 -20.54 -6.20
CA ALA A 222 -4.23 -20.22 -6.98
C ALA A 222 -2.96 -20.72 -6.26
N LEU A 223 -2.83 -20.48 -4.94
CA LEU A 223 -1.72 -21.00 -4.13
C LEU A 223 -1.68 -22.53 -4.12
N GLY A 224 -2.83 -23.18 -3.89
CA GLY A 224 -2.92 -24.64 -3.85
C GLY A 224 -2.51 -25.28 -5.19
N LYS A 225 -3.01 -24.71 -6.30
CA LYS A 225 -2.68 -25.15 -7.67
C LYS A 225 -1.18 -25.02 -7.95
N THR A 226 -0.60 -23.85 -7.74
CA THR A 226 0.81 -23.57 -8.05
C THR A 226 1.75 -24.40 -7.17
N LEU A 227 1.46 -24.51 -5.88
CA LEU A 227 2.27 -25.33 -4.95
C LEU A 227 1.99 -26.84 -5.03
N LYS A 228 0.98 -27.24 -5.79
CA LYS A 228 0.49 -28.64 -5.85
C LYS A 228 0.20 -29.20 -4.45
N ARG A 229 -0.52 -28.41 -3.65
CA ARG A 229 -0.89 -28.75 -2.26
C ARG A 229 -2.40 -28.64 -2.06
N PRO A 230 -2.99 -29.51 -1.22
CA PRO A 230 -4.39 -29.40 -0.88
C PRO A 230 -4.68 -28.12 -0.09
N THR A 231 -5.90 -27.58 -0.24
CA THR A 231 -6.35 -26.35 0.44
C THR A 231 -7.69 -26.58 1.15
N ILE A 232 -7.81 -27.74 1.80
CA ILE A 232 -9.07 -28.22 2.37
C ILE A 232 -9.29 -27.83 3.84
N LEU A 233 -8.27 -27.29 4.51
CA LEU A 233 -8.35 -26.94 5.93
C LEU A 233 -8.74 -25.46 6.09
N PRO A 234 -10.02 -25.14 6.41
CA PRO A 234 -10.42 -23.75 6.58
C PRO A 234 -9.81 -23.16 7.86
N VAL A 235 -9.48 -21.88 7.81
CA VAL A 235 -9.07 -21.11 9.00
C VAL A 235 -10.30 -20.42 9.58
N PRO A 236 -10.82 -20.84 10.74
CA PRO A 236 -12.02 -20.24 11.31
C PRO A 236 -11.77 -18.78 11.72
N GLU A 237 -12.74 -17.90 11.45
CA GLU A 237 -12.61 -16.46 11.77
C GLU A 237 -12.39 -16.21 13.26
N PHE A 238 -13.00 -17.04 14.16
CA PHE A 238 -12.85 -16.84 15.60
C PHE A 238 -11.39 -16.98 16.05
N VAL A 239 -10.59 -17.82 15.37
CA VAL A 239 -9.16 -17.97 15.66
C VAL A 239 -8.42 -16.67 15.35
N LEU A 240 -8.73 -16.05 14.22
CA LEU A 240 -8.13 -14.76 13.85
C LEU A 240 -8.57 -13.64 14.81
N LYS A 241 -9.83 -13.62 15.20
CA LYS A 241 -10.36 -12.66 16.20
C LYS A 241 -9.68 -12.82 17.56
N LEU A 242 -9.36 -14.05 17.97
CA LEU A 242 -8.64 -14.31 19.23
C LEU A 242 -7.21 -13.76 19.18
N ILE A 243 -6.52 -13.93 18.03
CA ILE A 243 -5.12 -13.50 17.85
C ILE A 243 -5.03 -11.98 17.64
N PHE A 244 -5.81 -11.44 16.71
CA PHE A 244 -5.68 -10.07 16.21
C PHE A 244 -6.73 -9.09 16.77
N SER A 245 -7.71 -9.58 17.56
CA SER A 245 -8.83 -8.74 18.04
C SER A 245 -9.51 -8.05 16.85
N GLU A 246 -9.79 -6.76 16.92
CA GLU A 246 -10.37 -5.99 15.80
C GLU A 246 -9.48 -5.96 14.55
N GLY A 247 -8.17 -6.15 14.68
CA GLY A 247 -7.24 -6.24 13.55
C GLY A 247 -7.49 -7.44 12.63
N ALA A 248 -8.26 -8.45 13.09
CA ALA A 248 -8.71 -9.56 12.26
C ALA A 248 -9.53 -9.10 11.04
N LYS A 249 -10.22 -7.96 11.14
CA LYS A 249 -11.03 -7.38 10.06
C LYS A 249 -10.23 -7.16 8.78
N VAL A 250 -8.95 -6.86 8.88
CA VAL A 250 -8.05 -6.73 7.72
C VAL A 250 -8.01 -8.02 6.89
N LEU A 251 -8.23 -9.17 7.52
CA LEU A 251 -8.20 -10.50 6.89
C LEU A 251 -9.58 -11.05 6.58
N THR A 252 -10.62 -10.64 7.32
CA THR A 252 -11.98 -11.17 7.23
C THR A 252 -12.94 -10.28 6.44
N ASP A 253 -12.70 -8.96 6.41
CA ASP A 253 -13.60 -7.98 5.81
C ASP A 253 -12.92 -7.36 4.57
N GLY A 254 -12.73 -8.13 3.52
CA GLY A 254 -12.03 -7.66 2.32
C GLY A 254 -12.80 -6.56 1.58
N GLN A 255 -12.08 -5.53 1.13
CA GLN A 255 -12.60 -4.50 0.24
C GLN A 255 -12.30 -4.86 -1.21
N SER A 256 -13.27 -4.68 -2.11
CA SER A 256 -13.08 -4.85 -3.55
C SER A 256 -12.85 -3.50 -4.22
N ALA A 257 -11.66 -3.33 -4.80
CA ALA A 257 -11.30 -2.11 -5.50
C ALA A 257 -10.68 -2.42 -6.86
N VAL A 258 -10.98 -1.59 -7.86
CA VAL A 258 -10.45 -1.69 -9.21
C VAL A 258 -9.66 -0.42 -9.57
N PRO A 259 -8.58 -0.52 -10.36
CA PRO A 259 -7.69 0.58 -10.70
C PRO A 259 -8.20 1.35 -11.93
N LYS A 260 -9.44 1.88 -11.85
CA LYS A 260 -10.09 2.48 -13.03
C LYS A 260 -9.28 3.62 -13.62
N LYS A 261 -8.77 4.54 -12.79
CA LYS A 261 -7.99 5.68 -13.27
C LYS A 261 -6.68 5.27 -13.96
N LEU A 262 -5.96 4.28 -13.43
CA LEU A 262 -4.77 3.77 -14.10
C LEU A 262 -5.11 3.20 -15.49
N LEU A 263 -6.18 2.43 -15.59
CA LEU A 263 -6.65 1.85 -16.85
C LEU A 263 -7.10 2.95 -17.84
N ASP A 264 -7.87 3.92 -17.38
CA ASP A 264 -8.35 5.04 -18.22
C ASP A 264 -7.19 5.89 -18.77
N LEU A 265 -6.08 6.00 -18.03
CA LEU A 265 -4.86 6.69 -18.46
C LEU A 265 -3.91 5.82 -19.32
N GLY A 266 -4.29 4.57 -19.61
CA GLY A 266 -3.53 3.68 -20.47
C GLY A 266 -2.40 2.92 -19.77
N PHE A 267 -2.44 2.78 -18.43
CA PHE A 267 -1.47 1.93 -17.73
C PHE A 267 -1.71 0.45 -18.05
N GLU A 268 -0.65 -0.26 -18.43
CA GLU A 268 -0.70 -1.67 -18.77
C GLU A 268 -0.17 -2.52 -17.60
N PHE A 269 -1.06 -3.34 -17.01
CA PHE A 269 -0.69 -4.31 -15.99
C PHE A 269 -0.02 -5.53 -16.62
N LYS A 270 1.10 -5.96 -16.05
CA LYS A 270 1.80 -7.19 -16.42
C LYS A 270 1.13 -8.43 -15.83
N PHE A 271 0.60 -8.31 -14.60
CA PHE A 271 -0.06 -9.39 -13.87
C PHE A 271 -1.50 -8.98 -13.56
N LYS A 272 -2.42 -9.43 -14.40
CA LYS A 272 -3.83 -9.00 -14.35
C LYS A 272 -4.67 -9.85 -13.40
N THR A 273 -4.31 -11.12 -13.22
CA THR A 273 -5.05 -12.10 -12.44
C THR A 273 -4.24 -12.61 -11.25
N ILE A 274 -4.94 -13.19 -10.25
CA ILE A 274 -4.27 -13.76 -9.09
C ILE A 274 -3.44 -14.98 -9.46
N GLU A 275 -3.88 -15.75 -10.46
CA GLU A 275 -3.17 -16.92 -10.98
C GLU A 275 -1.83 -16.51 -11.56
N GLU A 276 -1.81 -15.52 -12.48
CA GLU A 276 -0.56 -14.99 -13.07
C GLU A 276 0.39 -14.45 -11.99
N THR A 277 -0.16 -13.74 -10.99
CA THR A 277 0.61 -13.20 -9.88
C THR A 277 1.26 -14.31 -9.04
N ILE A 278 0.49 -15.33 -8.67
CA ILE A 278 0.99 -16.42 -7.83
C ILE A 278 1.96 -17.33 -8.61
N GLU A 279 1.68 -17.63 -9.89
CA GLU A 279 2.59 -18.41 -10.74
C GLU A 279 3.96 -17.73 -10.90
N ASN A 280 4.02 -16.41 -10.95
CA ASN A 280 5.28 -15.67 -11.03
C ASN A 280 6.07 -15.63 -9.71
N LEU A 281 5.36 -15.54 -8.57
CA LEU A 281 5.98 -15.28 -7.27
C LEU A 281 6.34 -16.56 -6.49
N VAL A 282 5.84 -17.72 -6.88
CA VAL A 282 5.98 -19.00 -6.17
C VAL A 282 6.75 -20.01 -7.01
#